data_1e10168e5a98e09c923c74ce710d2c5f
#
_entry.id   1e10168e5a98e09c923c74ce710d2c5f
#
_cell.length_a   1.000
_cell.length_b   1.000
_cell.length_c   1.000
_cell.angle_alpha   90.00
_cell.angle_beta   90.00
_cell.angle_gamma   90.00
#
_symmetry.space_group_name_H-M   'P 1'
#
loop_
_entity.id
_entity.type
_entity.pdbx_description
1 polymer ?
#
loop_
_entity_poly.entity_id
_entity_poly.type
_entity_poly.pdbx_seq_one_letter_code
_entity_poly.pdbx_strand_id
1 'polypeptide(L)'
;MEELGRSLFFDTNLSKNRTEACASCHDPEFAFTDPRGMASPGDDGVSLGDRNAPTAAYASFSPAFHRDKDGEWVGGQFLDGRAASLEEQAGGPPLNPAEMGMPDKAAVV
;
A
#
# COMPACT_ATOMS: atom_id res chain seq x y z
N MET A 1 -11.10 -14.62 -7.30
CA MET A 1 -10.29 -13.86 -6.31
C MET A 1 -9.34 -12.88 -7.00
N GLU A 2 -8.51 -13.29 -7.93
CA GLU A 2 -7.56 -12.40 -8.63
C GLU A 2 -8.24 -11.24 -9.38
N GLU A 3 -9.32 -11.51 -10.08
CA GLU A 3 -10.08 -10.50 -10.82
C GLU A 3 -10.73 -9.47 -9.88
N LEU A 4 -11.23 -9.91 -8.74
CA LEU A 4 -11.72 -9.00 -7.69
C LEU A 4 -10.58 -8.14 -7.14
N GLY A 5 -9.44 -8.75 -6.82
CA GLY A 5 -8.25 -8.02 -6.35
C GLY A 5 -7.78 -6.98 -7.35
N ARG A 6 -7.78 -7.32 -8.64
CA ARG A 6 -7.47 -6.38 -9.71
C ARG A 6 -8.48 -5.22 -9.75
N SER A 7 -9.76 -5.50 -9.65
CA SER A 7 -10.80 -4.45 -9.64
C SER A 7 -10.62 -3.51 -8.45
N LEU A 8 -10.39 -4.06 -7.26
CA LEU A 8 -10.15 -3.27 -6.04
C LEU A 8 -8.88 -2.42 -6.12
N PHE A 9 -7.83 -2.91 -6.78
CA PHE A 9 -6.57 -2.17 -6.94
C PHE A 9 -6.73 -0.84 -7.69
N PHE A 10 -7.72 -0.75 -8.57
CA PHE A 10 -8.04 0.45 -9.36
C PHE A 10 -9.28 1.20 -8.85
N ASP A 11 -9.90 0.74 -7.76
CA ASP A 11 -11.16 1.30 -7.26
C ASP A 11 -10.93 2.48 -6.32
N THR A 12 -11.26 3.67 -6.77
CA THR A 12 -11.19 4.90 -5.96
C THR A 12 -12.25 4.98 -4.87
N ASN A 13 -13.31 4.15 -4.92
CA ASN A 13 -14.31 4.10 -3.85
C ASN A 13 -13.73 3.62 -2.52
N LEU A 14 -12.55 3.01 -2.52
CA LEU A 14 -11.84 2.59 -1.32
C LEU A 14 -11.15 3.74 -0.57
N SER A 15 -11.23 4.97 -1.08
CA SER A 15 -10.73 6.16 -0.39
C SER A 15 -11.87 7.10 0.04
N LYS A 16 -11.66 7.84 1.11
CA LYS A 16 -12.66 8.69 1.77
C LYS A 16 -13.32 9.71 0.83
N ASN A 17 -12.54 10.39 0.01
CA ASN A 17 -13.02 11.37 -0.96
C ASN A 17 -13.20 10.77 -2.36
N ARG A 18 -12.96 9.48 -2.54
CA ARG A 18 -13.02 8.75 -3.81
C ARG A 18 -12.07 9.29 -4.88
N THR A 19 -10.92 9.76 -4.46
CA THR A 19 -9.90 10.37 -5.31
C THR A 19 -8.69 9.46 -5.52
N GLU A 20 -8.47 8.47 -4.65
CA GLU A 20 -7.33 7.58 -4.70
C GLU A 20 -7.70 6.10 -4.70
N ALA A 21 -6.92 5.33 -5.47
CA ALA A 21 -6.88 3.88 -5.48
C ALA A 21 -5.46 3.42 -5.16
N CYS A 22 -5.25 2.12 -4.96
CA CYS A 22 -3.89 1.57 -4.81
C CYS A 22 -3.01 1.95 -6.01
N ALA A 23 -3.58 1.90 -7.23
CA ALA A 23 -2.89 2.27 -8.45
C ALA A 23 -2.47 3.75 -8.52
N SER A 24 -3.02 4.63 -7.70
CA SER A 24 -2.62 6.04 -7.66
C SER A 24 -1.18 6.22 -7.14
N CYS A 25 -0.78 5.38 -6.18
CA CYS A 25 0.56 5.39 -5.59
C CYS A 25 1.45 4.22 -6.06
N HIS A 26 0.83 3.21 -6.66
CA HIS A 26 1.50 2.04 -7.23
C HIS A 26 1.12 1.88 -8.70
N ASP A 27 1.56 2.85 -9.53
CA ASP A 27 1.17 2.95 -10.93
C ASP A 27 1.84 1.85 -11.77
N PRO A 28 1.04 1.00 -12.46
CA PRO A 28 1.58 -0.06 -13.33
C PRO A 28 2.49 0.44 -14.43
N GLU A 29 2.29 1.65 -14.94
CA GLU A 29 3.13 2.25 -15.99
C GLU A 29 4.53 2.62 -15.46
N PHE A 30 4.66 2.78 -14.14
CA PHE A 30 5.92 3.11 -13.46
C PHE A 30 6.39 1.96 -12.56
N ALA A 31 6.25 0.73 -13.02
CA ALA A 31 6.64 -0.47 -12.29
C ALA A 31 5.99 -0.57 -10.90
N PHE A 32 4.75 -0.14 -10.77
CA PHE A 32 3.98 -0.12 -9.52
C PHE A 32 4.61 0.74 -8.41
N THR A 33 5.26 1.84 -8.80
CA THR A 33 5.76 2.90 -7.89
C THR A 33 5.02 4.20 -8.14
N ASP A 34 5.26 5.23 -7.31
CA ASP A 34 4.70 6.56 -7.51
C ASP A 34 5.69 7.47 -8.25
N PRO A 35 5.39 7.91 -9.48
CA PRO A 35 6.27 8.81 -10.24
C PRO A 35 6.18 10.27 -9.77
N ARG A 36 5.22 10.64 -8.91
CA ARG A 36 4.94 12.03 -8.52
C ARG A 36 5.97 12.59 -7.54
N GLY A 37 6.75 11.76 -6.83
CA GLY A 37 7.77 12.22 -5.90
C GLY A 37 8.22 11.19 -4.87
N MET A 38 8.96 11.66 -3.87
CA MET A 38 9.46 10.80 -2.78
C MET A 38 8.36 10.38 -1.80
N ALA A 39 7.29 11.15 -1.69
CA ALA A 39 6.13 10.87 -0.84
C ALA A 39 4.86 11.06 -1.67
N SER A 40 3.95 10.12 -1.56
CA SER A 40 2.67 10.16 -2.27
C SER A 40 1.71 11.14 -1.60
N PRO A 41 0.93 11.93 -2.37
CA PRO A 41 -0.19 12.67 -1.83
C PRO A 41 -1.26 11.74 -1.27
N GLY A 42 -1.94 12.15 -0.22
CA GLY A 42 -3.12 11.47 0.29
C GLY A 42 -4.41 11.85 -0.45
N ASP A 43 -5.49 11.13 -0.12
CA ASP A 43 -6.82 11.30 -0.71
C ASP A 43 -7.40 12.72 -0.59
N ASP A 44 -6.94 13.51 0.38
CA ASP A 44 -7.30 14.93 0.57
C ASP A 44 -6.53 15.89 -0.37
N GLY A 45 -5.55 15.38 -1.13
CA GLY A 45 -4.69 16.16 -2.02
C GLY A 45 -3.71 17.11 -1.33
N VAL A 46 -3.63 17.07 0.00
CA VAL A 46 -2.79 17.96 0.84
C VAL A 46 -1.83 17.18 1.72
N SER A 47 -2.31 16.14 2.38
CA SER A 47 -1.48 15.25 3.19
C SER A 47 -0.45 14.54 2.32
N LEU A 48 0.72 14.29 2.89
CA LEU A 48 1.77 13.50 2.24
C LEU A 48 2.10 12.28 3.10
N GLY A 49 2.33 11.16 2.45
CA GLY A 49 2.93 10.00 3.11
C GLY A 49 4.31 10.34 3.69
N ASP A 50 4.75 9.58 4.66
CA ASP A 50 6.05 9.76 5.31
C ASP A 50 7.19 8.97 4.64
N ARG A 51 6.86 8.17 3.63
CA ARG A 51 7.79 7.27 2.92
C ARG A 51 7.49 7.19 1.44
N ASN A 52 8.49 6.79 0.70
CA ASN A 52 8.33 6.46 -0.72
C ASN A 52 7.43 5.23 -0.90
N ALA A 53 6.58 5.23 -1.92
CA ALA A 53 5.79 4.06 -2.30
C ALA A 53 6.71 3.03 -2.98
N PRO A 54 7.00 1.89 -2.33
CA PRO A 54 7.80 0.84 -2.94
C PRO A 54 7.02 0.17 -4.06
N THR A 55 7.71 -0.48 -4.98
CA THR A 55 7.02 -1.27 -5.99
C THR A 55 6.15 -2.36 -5.35
N ALA A 56 4.92 -2.49 -5.83
CA ALA A 56 4.06 -3.63 -5.48
C ALA A 56 4.40 -4.89 -6.29
N ALA A 57 5.22 -4.76 -7.36
CA ALA A 57 5.65 -5.91 -8.14
C ALA A 57 6.53 -6.85 -7.30
N TYR A 58 6.28 -8.15 -7.43
CA TYR A 58 7.01 -9.21 -6.71
C TYR A 58 6.89 -9.18 -5.18
N ALA A 59 6.07 -8.33 -4.60
CA ALA A 59 5.91 -8.21 -3.15
C ALA A 59 5.49 -9.52 -2.47
N SER A 60 4.78 -10.40 -3.18
CA SER A 60 4.38 -11.72 -2.68
C SER A 60 5.54 -12.70 -2.41
N PHE A 61 6.73 -12.44 -2.95
CA PHE A 61 7.92 -13.26 -2.69
C PHE A 61 8.68 -12.84 -1.42
N SER A 62 8.33 -11.70 -0.80
CA SER A 62 8.92 -11.32 0.48
C SER A 62 8.46 -12.29 1.57
N PRO A 63 9.40 -12.96 2.28
CA PRO A 63 9.02 -13.82 3.39
C PRO A 63 8.52 -12.98 4.58
N ALA A 64 7.90 -13.61 5.57
CA ALA A 64 7.58 -12.95 6.82
C ALA A 64 8.85 -12.38 7.49
N PHE A 65 8.72 -11.24 8.19
CA PHE A 65 9.86 -10.58 8.84
C PHE A 65 10.53 -11.49 9.86
N HIS A 66 11.82 -11.72 9.69
CA HIS A 66 12.61 -12.63 10.56
C HIS A 66 14.10 -12.29 10.50
N ARG A 67 14.88 -12.90 11.39
CA ARG A 67 16.33 -12.96 11.25
C ARG A 67 16.73 -14.14 10.40
N ASP A 68 17.60 -13.90 9.42
CA ASP A 68 18.19 -14.97 8.61
C ASP A 68 19.35 -15.69 9.35
N LYS A 69 19.98 -16.63 8.66
CA LYS A 69 21.12 -17.42 9.19
C LYS A 69 22.36 -16.57 9.50
N ASP A 70 22.48 -15.40 8.91
CA ASP A 70 23.61 -14.48 9.09
C ASP A 70 23.29 -13.41 10.16
N GLY A 71 22.08 -13.46 10.75
CA GLY A 71 21.59 -12.56 11.80
C GLY A 71 21.01 -11.26 11.29
N GLU A 72 20.86 -11.11 9.96
CA GLU A 72 20.27 -9.94 9.33
C GLU A 72 18.73 -9.99 9.37
N TRP A 73 18.10 -8.83 9.49
CA TRP A 73 16.65 -8.71 9.41
C TRP A 73 16.20 -8.68 7.94
N VAL A 74 15.31 -9.59 7.58
CA VAL A 74 14.82 -9.74 6.20
C VAL A 74 13.30 -9.97 6.17
N GLY A 75 12.68 -9.61 5.04
CA GLY A 75 11.26 -9.88 4.78
C GLY A 75 10.29 -8.87 5.38
N GLY A 76 9.05 -9.29 5.50
CA GLY A 76 7.92 -8.44 5.89
C GLY A 76 7.44 -7.52 4.77
N GLN A 77 6.34 -6.84 5.04
CA GLN A 77 5.74 -5.85 4.15
C GLN A 77 5.85 -4.45 4.75
N PHE A 78 5.57 -3.42 3.97
CA PHE A 78 6.03 -2.05 4.18
C PHE A 78 7.57 -1.95 4.08
N LEU A 79 8.12 -0.75 4.24
CA LEU A 79 9.58 -0.56 4.19
C LEU A 79 10.31 -1.01 5.48
N ASP A 80 9.57 -1.24 6.55
CA ASP A 80 10.10 -1.56 7.87
C ASP A 80 9.73 -2.98 8.36
N GLY A 81 9.06 -3.77 7.52
CA GLY A 81 8.70 -5.15 7.84
C GLY A 81 7.59 -5.31 8.89
N ARG A 82 6.87 -4.23 9.24
CA ARG A 82 5.87 -4.25 10.33
C ARG A 82 4.64 -5.11 10.06
N ALA A 83 4.33 -5.43 8.81
CA ALA A 83 3.28 -6.37 8.44
C ALA A 83 3.91 -7.69 7.97
N ALA A 84 3.38 -8.80 8.45
CA ALA A 84 3.92 -10.12 8.17
C ALA A 84 3.53 -10.66 6.78
N SER A 85 2.41 -10.19 6.23
CA SER A 85 1.89 -10.65 4.94
C SER A 85 1.27 -9.50 4.14
N LEU A 86 0.96 -9.75 2.85
CA LEU A 86 0.25 -8.78 2.01
C LEU A 86 -1.19 -8.55 2.47
N GLU A 87 -1.85 -9.54 3.01
CA GLU A 87 -3.21 -9.43 3.57
C GLU A 87 -3.22 -8.47 4.78
N GLU A 88 -2.21 -8.56 5.63
CA GLU A 88 -2.05 -7.65 6.76
C GLU A 88 -1.69 -6.24 6.28
N GLN A 89 -0.76 -6.12 5.35
CA GLN A 89 -0.35 -4.85 4.75
C GLN A 89 -1.53 -4.13 4.10
N ALA A 90 -2.34 -4.83 3.29
CA ALA A 90 -3.46 -4.25 2.56
C ALA A 90 -4.56 -3.66 3.47
N GLY A 91 -4.60 -4.05 4.74
CA GLY A 91 -5.50 -3.47 5.74
C GLY A 91 -5.08 -2.08 6.25
N GLY A 92 -3.86 -1.62 5.96
CA GLY A 92 -3.31 -0.36 6.45
C GLY A 92 -3.69 0.87 5.62
N PRO A 93 -3.30 0.95 4.34
CA PRO A 93 -3.48 2.13 3.51
C PRO A 93 -4.92 2.69 3.44
N PRO A 94 -5.97 1.85 3.35
CA PRO A 94 -7.35 2.35 3.35
C PRO A 94 -7.70 3.19 4.59
N LEU A 95 -7.13 2.87 5.74
CA LEU A 95 -7.42 3.53 7.02
C LEU A 95 -6.43 4.64 7.38
N ASN A 96 -5.31 4.74 6.66
CA ASN A 96 -4.30 5.76 6.94
C ASN A 96 -4.80 7.15 6.51
N PRO A 97 -4.88 8.13 7.45
CA PRO A 97 -5.33 9.49 7.12
C PRO A 97 -4.48 10.22 6.09
N ALA A 98 -3.19 9.87 5.98
CA ALA A 98 -2.27 10.43 5.00
C ALA A 98 -2.23 9.66 3.67
N GLU A 99 -3.08 8.64 3.51
CA GLU A 99 -3.23 7.85 2.30
C GLU A 99 -4.71 7.87 1.88
N MET A 100 -5.46 6.78 2.05
CA MET A 100 -6.85 6.68 1.57
C MET A 100 -7.90 7.20 2.57
N GLY A 101 -7.56 7.38 3.85
CA GLY A 101 -8.31 8.18 4.83
C GLY A 101 -9.67 7.65 5.27
N MET A 102 -10.01 6.38 5.01
CA MET A 102 -11.29 5.81 5.47
C MET A 102 -11.36 5.77 6.99
N PRO A 103 -12.54 6.04 7.60
CA PRO A 103 -12.65 6.16 9.06
C PRO A 103 -12.50 4.81 9.78
N ASP A 104 -12.93 3.73 9.16
CA ASP A 104 -12.86 2.37 9.71
C ASP A 104 -13.03 1.30 8.63
N LYS A 105 -12.86 0.03 9.01
CA LYS A 105 -12.99 -1.11 8.10
C LYS A 105 -14.41 -1.30 7.56
N ALA A 106 -15.44 -0.91 8.33
CA ALA A 106 -16.82 -1.06 7.90
C ALA A 106 -17.18 -0.08 6.77
N ALA A 107 -16.48 1.04 6.70
CA ALA A 107 -16.65 2.02 5.63
C ALA A 107 -15.94 1.62 4.31
N VAL A 108 -15.04 0.63 4.37
CA VAL A 108 -14.33 0.11 3.18
C VAL A 108 -15.15 -0.97 2.45
N VAL A 109 -16.16 -1.57 3.11
CA VAL A 109 -16.92 -2.74 2.59
C VAL A 109 -18.19 -2.34 1.87
#